data_e0f8085beb3d7632c7418c8b135f149a
#
_entry.id   e0f8085beb3d7632c7418c8b135f149a
#
_cell.length_a   1.000
_cell.length_b   1.000
_cell.length_c   1.000
_cell.angle_alpha   90.00
_cell.angle_beta   90.00
_cell.angle_gamma   90.00
#
_symmetry.space_group_name_H-M   'P 1'
#
loop_
_entity.id
_entity.type
_entity.pdbx_description
1 polymer ?
#
loop_
_entity_poly.entity_id
_entity_poly.type
_entity_poly.pdbx_seq_one_letter_code
_entity_poly.pdbx_strand_id
1 'polypeptide(L)'
;MHTLINADCLDYLNGNSQTWTTCFCDPPDNIGLGYQTYKDKLPDEQYVDLLSTWLHLFVYKAKTVWFSFNAKWTFEVGRIVSEMLGRTRGLEAKPCVQTFTFGQHCHHDLGNNHRPLLRLRWFDAPLRPDAIRVPSWRQENGDKRADPRGRVPGDVMDFPRVTGNSRQRRPYHPTQLNEGLVERCVKLTTPPGETILDPFAGTGTTLRVCKRLELPCTLIELDPFYCSKIAEEHKMVRNGYIHRAIWEVA
;
A
#
# COMPACT_ATOMS: atom_id res chain seq x y z
N MET A 1 12.98 -0.30 14.19
CA MET A 1 11.90 0.20 15.07
C MET A 1 10.62 0.31 14.28
N HIS A 2 9.47 -0.07 14.87
CA HIS A 2 8.16 0.03 14.21
C HIS A 2 7.24 0.86 15.10
N THR A 3 6.55 1.83 14.51
CA THR A 3 5.66 2.75 15.23
C THR A 3 4.25 2.65 14.65
N LEU A 4 3.25 2.52 15.49
CA LEU A 4 1.84 2.57 15.14
C LEU A 4 1.19 3.79 15.82
N ILE A 5 0.46 4.58 15.06
CA ILE A 5 -0.10 5.85 15.49
C ILE A 5 -1.61 5.81 15.26
N ASN A 6 -2.39 6.05 16.32
CA ASN A 6 -3.82 6.23 16.18
C ASN A 6 -4.13 7.70 15.89
N ALA A 7 -4.38 8.02 14.65
CA ALA A 7 -4.68 9.38 14.19
C ALA A 7 -5.31 9.36 12.79
N ASP A 8 -5.89 10.48 12.38
CA ASP A 8 -6.09 10.77 10.98
C ASP A 8 -4.72 10.99 10.31
N CYS A 9 -4.51 10.41 9.12
CA CYS A 9 -3.22 10.47 8.43
C CYS A 9 -2.90 11.89 7.95
N LEU A 10 -3.89 12.68 7.53
CA LEU A 10 -3.66 14.07 7.11
C LEU A 10 -3.22 14.93 8.30
N ASP A 11 -3.90 14.80 9.44
CA ASP A 11 -3.56 15.55 10.67
C ASP A 11 -2.16 15.22 11.16
N TYR A 12 -1.83 13.92 11.19
CA TYR A 12 -0.51 13.48 11.65
C TYR A 12 0.60 13.95 10.71
N LEU A 13 0.45 13.73 9.41
CA LEU A 13 1.49 14.03 8.43
C LEU A 13 1.69 15.53 8.21
N ASN A 14 0.63 16.35 8.27
CA ASN A 14 0.75 17.80 8.19
C ASN A 14 1.46 18.38 9.43
N GLY A 15 1.27 17.78 10.60
CA GLY A 15 1.94 18.20 11.84
C GLY A 15 3.34 17.60 12.05
N ASN A 16 3.88 16.87 11.07
CA ASN A 16 5.14 16.15 11.20
C ASN A 16 6.07 16.44 10.00
N SER A 17 7.32 16.79 10.25
CA SER A 17 8.34 17.07 9.22
C SER A 17 9.06 15.82 8.70
N GLN A 18 8.85 14.66 9.30
CA GLN A 18 9.48 13.40 8.90
C GLN A 18 9.13 13.03 7.45
N THR A 19 10.09 12.42 6.78
CA THR A 19 9.93 11.83 5.44
C THR A 19 10.36 10.37 5.43
N TRP A 20 9.88 9.64 4.43
CA TRP A 20 10.12 8.21 4.29
C TRP A 20 10.66 7.86 2.91
N THR A 21 11.33 6.73 2.79
CA THR A 21 11.81 6.25 1.49
C THR A 21 10.65 5.71 0.65
N THR A 22 9.78 4.92 1.26
CA THR A 22 8.60 4.36 0.58
C THR A 22 7.34 4.59 1.40
N CYS A 23 6.28 5.04 0.74
CA CYS A 23 4.91 5.03 1.25
C CYS A 23 4.14 3.94 0.51
N PHE A 24 3.53 3.02 1.24
CA PHE A 24 2.57 2.08 0.69
C PHE A 24 1.19 2.41 1.25
N CYS A 25 0.24 2.76 0.40
CA CYS A 25 -1.08 3.22 0.80
C CYS A 25 -2.21 2.50 0.06
N ASP A 26 -3.22 2.10 0.82
CA ASP A 26 -4.46 1.48 0.36
C ASP A 26 -5.64 2.15 1.09
N PRO A 27 -6.03 3.37 0.66
CA PRO A 27 -7.10 4.11 1.30
C PRO A 27 -8.45 3.39 1.18
N PRO A 28 -9.43 3.74 2.03
CA PRO A 28 -10.82 3.32 1.86
C PRO A 28 -11.33 3.64 0.45
N ASP A 29 -12.10 2.74 -0.15
CA ASP A 29 -12.45 2.79 -1.58
C ASP A 29 -13.68 3.67 -1.91
N ASN A 30 -14.40 4.17 -0.92
CA ASN A 30 -15.67 4.89 -1.07
C ASN A 30 -16.75 4.08 -1.82
N ILE A 31 -16.88 2.81 -1.47
CA ILE A 31 -17.86 1.88 -2.05
C ILE A 31 -18.88 1.34 -1.03
N GLY A 32 -18.89 1.91 0.16
CA GLY A 32 -19.85 1.59 1.22
C GLY A 32 -19.47 0.37 2.05
N LEU A 33 -18.18 0.12 2.24
CA LEU A 33 -17.71 -0.95 3.13
C LEU A 33 -17.95 -0.61 4.60
N GLY A 34 -18.27 -1.64 5.40
CA GLY A 34 -18.52 -1.48 6.82
C GLY A 34 -17.23 -1.44 7.64
N TYR A 35 -16.61 -0.27 7.78
CA TYR A 35 -15.56 -0.02 8.77
C TYR A 35 -16.17 0.30 10.14
N GLN A 36 -15.37 0.24 11.22
CA GLN A 36 -15.87 0.50 12.58
C GLN A 36 -16.25 1.97 12.81
N THR A 37 -15.34 2.88 12.47
CA THR A 37 -15.53 4.32 12.70
C THR A 37 -15.60 5.14 11.41
N TYR A 38 -14.93 4.71 10.35
CA TYR A 38 -14.90 5.44 9.08
C TYR A 38 -16.17 5.18 8.25
N LYS A 39 -16.78 6.27 7.76
CA LYS A 39 -17.92 6.19 6.85
C LYS A 39 -17.45 6.14 5.40
N ASP A 40 -17.39 4.96 4.83
CA ASP A 40 -16.92 4.70 3.45
C ASP A 40 -17.99 5.00 2.39
N LYS A 41 -18.63 6.18 2.49
CA LYS A 41 -19.68 6.63 1.58
C LYS A 41 -19.77 8.16 1.60
N LEU A 42 -18.75 8.81 1.05
CA LEU A 42 -18.75 10.24 0.79
C LEU A 42 -19.39 10.53 -0.57
N PRO A 43 -19.89 11.74 -0.83
CA PRO A 43 -20.16 12.21 -2.18
C PRO A 43 -18.91 12.05 -3.06
N ASP A 44 -19.09 11.64 -4.32
CA ASP A 44 -17.98 11.30 -5.20
C ASP A 44 -16.99 12.47 -5.39
N GLU A 45 -17.48 13.71 -5.49
CA GLU A 45 -16.64 14.91 -5.60
C GLU A 45 -15.73 15.09 -4.37
N GLN A 46 -16.30 14.94 -3.16
CA GLN A 46 -15.52 15.05 -1.91
C GLN A 46 -14.47 13.96 -1.80
N TYR A 47 -14.79 12.76 -2.26
CA TYR A 47 -13.82 11.68 -2.24
C TYR A 47 -12.70 11.89 -3.27
N VAL A 48 -12.99 12.47 -4.44
CA VAL A 48 -11.98 12.85 -5.45
C VAL A 48 -11.04 13.92 -4.90
N ASP A 49 -11.56 14.92 -4.17
CA ASP A 49 -10.74 15.92 -3.48
C ASP A 49 -9.83 15.29 -2.42
N LEU A 50 -10.34 14.30 -1.71
CA LEU A 50 -9.57 13.55 -0.73
C LEU A 50 -8.47 12.71 -1.38
N LEU A 51 -8.76 12.03 -2.50
CA LEU A 51 -7.74 11.33 -3.31
C LEU A 51 -6.63 12.27 -3.76
N SER A 52 -6.99 13.46 -4.22
CA SER A 52 -6.02 14.49 -4.63
C SER A 52 -5.16 14.94 -3.45
N THR A 53 -5.77 15.21 -2.31
CA THR A 53 -5.08 15.63 -1.08
C THR A 53 -4.08 14.55 -0.62
N TRP A 54 -4.50 13.30 -0.56
CA TRP A 54 -3.63 12.19 -0.18
C TRP A 54 -2.46 12.01 -1.14
N LEU A 55 -2.71 12.00 -2.45
CA LEU A 55 -1.65 11.82 -3.44
C LEU A 55 -0.58 12.92 -3.36
N HIS A 56 -0.99 14.19 -3.26
CA HIS A 56 -0.06 15.31 -3.11
C HIS A 56 0.75 15.21 -1.82
N LEU A 57 0.09 14.93 -0.70
CA LEU A 57 0.75 14.82 0.59
C LEU A 57 1.75 13.65 0.62
N PHE A 58 1.37 12.48 0.13
CA PHE A 58 2.24 11.31 0.18
C PHE A 58 3.46 11.44 -0.72
N VAL A 59 3.32 12.05 -1.91
CA VAL A 59 4.46 12.37 -2.79
C VAL A 59 5.40 13.39 -2.15
N TYR A 60 4.87 14.32 -1.35
CA TYR A 60 5.70 15.24 -0.57
C TYR A 60 6.42 14.55 0.60
N LYS A 61 5.81 13.53 1.20
CA LYS A 61 6.31 12.82 2.40
C LYS A 61 7.21 11.63 2.08
N ALA A 62 7.19 11.08 0.86
CA ALA A 62 7.97 9.90 0.51
C ALA A 62 8.64 9.99 -0.85
N LYS A 63 9.82 9.36 -0.98
CA LYS A 63 10.54 9.29 -2.26
C LYS A 63 9.82 8.42 -3.29
N THR A 64 9.12 7.39 -2.83
CA THR A 64 8.28 6.53 -3.68
C THR A 64 6.95 6.27 -2.98
N VAL A 65 5.86 6.38 -3.72
CA VAL A 65 4.50 6.08 -3.25
C VAL A 65 3.92 4.95 -4.09
N TRP A 66 3.46 3.91 -3.44
CA TRP A 66 2.60 2.88 -3.99
C TRP A 66 1.18 3.16 -3.55
N PHE A 67 0.30 3.45 -4.50
CA PHE A 67 -1.08 3.83 -4.25
C PHE A 67 -2.03 2.79 -4.84
N SER A 68 -2.67 2.00 -3.99
CA SER A 68 -3.68 1.00 -4.35
C SER A 68 -5.06 1.64 -4.26
N PHE A 69 -5.93 1.41 -5.23
CA PHE A 69 -7.25 2.01 -5.25
C PHE A 69 -8.27 1.16 -6.02
N ASN A 70 -9.55 1.44 -5.84
CA ASN A 70 -10.60 0.75 -6.56
C ASN A 70 -10.67 1.19 -8.03
N ALA A 71 -10.88 0.25 -8.96
CA ALA A 71 -10.96 0.51 -10.39
C ALA A 71 -12.06 1.55 -10.77
N LYS A 72 -13.07 1.75 -9.92
CA LYS A 72 -14.06 2.82 -10.06
C LYS A 72 -13.40 4.19 -10.26
N TRP A 73 -12.26 4.44 -9.63
CA TRP A 73 -11.58 5.74 -9.58
C TRP A 73 -10.42 5.89 -10.56
N THR A 74 -10.35 4.99 -11.55
CA THR A 74 -9.21 4.97 -12.50
C THR A 74 -9.05 6.28 -13.26
N PHE A 75 -10.14 6.86 -13.72
CA PHE A 75 -10.07 8.09 -14.53
C PHE A 75 -9.79 9.33 -13.67
N GLU A 76 -10.36 9.41 -12.49
CA GLU A 76 -10.13 10.51 -11.53
C GLU A 76 -8.68 10.50 -11.04
N VAL A 77 -8.18 9.35 -10.60
CA VAL A 77 -6.78 9.20 -10.20
C VAL A 77 -5.85 9.49 -11.38
N GLY A 78 -6.17 9.02 -12.59
CA GLY A 78 -5.41 9.31 -13.80
C GLY A 78 -5.31 10.79 -14.11
N ARG A 79 -6.41 11.54 -13.98
CA ARG A 79 -6.45 13.00 -14.15
C ARG A 79 -5.60 13.70 -13.11
N ILE A 80 -5.78 13.39 -11.81
CA ILE A 80 -4.99 13.97 -10.72
C ILE A 80 -3.49 13.77 -10.96
N VAL A 81 -3.09 12.55 -11.29
CA VAL A 81 -1.69 12.19 -11.55
C VAL A 81 -1.13 12.93 -12.76
N SER A 82 -1.90 13.04 -13.86
CA SER A 82 -1.49 13.79 -15.05
C SER A 82 -1.22 15.26 -14.72
N GLU A 83 -2.08 15.88 -13.91
CA GLU A 83 -1.89 17.26 -13.45
C GLU A 83 -0.65 17.39 -12.55
N MET A 84 -0.42 16.43 -11.64
CA MET A 84 0.77 16.40 -10.77
C MET A 84 2.05 16.32 -11.61
N LEU A 85 2.11 15.40 -12.58
CA LEU A 85 3.28 15.23 -13.46
C LEU A 85 3.57 16.48 -14.30
N GLY A 86 2.54 17.16 -14.78
CA GLY A 86 2.68 18.41 -15.53
C GLY A 86 3.24 19.58 -14.71
N ARG A 87 3.07 19.56 -13.39
CA ARG A 87 3.49 20.64 -12.48
C ARG A 87 4.74 20.31 -11.66
N THR A 88 5.12 19.04 -11.57
CA THR A 88 6.17 18.55 -10.65
C THR A 88 7.32 17.92 -11.44
N ARG A 89 8.35 18.70 -11.69
CA ARG A 89 9.56 18.21 -12.39
C ARG A 89 10.25 17.11 -11.57
N GLY A 90 10.58 16.02 -12.24
CA GLY A 90 11.29 14.90 -11.62
C GLY A 90 10.40 13.87 -10.92
N LEU A 91 9.08 14.05 -10.93
CA LEU A 91 8.14 13.02 -10.53
C LEU A 91 7.82 12.11 -11.72
N GLU A 92 7.86 10.79 -11.50
CA GLU A 92 7.53 9.75 -12.48
C GLU A 92 6.33 8.96 -11.99
N ALA A 93 5.48 8.52 -12.92
CA ALA A 93 4.36 7.62 -12.63
C ALA A 93 4.50 6.33 -13.44
N LYS A 94 4.22 5.20 -12.80
CA LYS A 94 4.09 3.89 -13.45
C LYS A 94 2.79 3.23 -13.04
N PRO A 95 1.85 3.07 -13.97
CA PRO A 95 0.67 2.22 -13.75
C PRO A 95 1.10 0.78 -13.56
N CYS A 96 0.56 0.12 -12.57
CA CYS A 96 0.67 -1.30 -12.31
C CYS A 96 -0.72 -1.85 -12.00
N VAL A 97 -0.88 -3.14 -11.98
CA VAL A 97 -2.15 -3.77 -11.67
C VAL A 97 -1.95 -5.05 -10.88
N GLN A 98 -2.71 -5.22 -9.81
CA GLN A 98 -2.88 -6.52 -9.17
C GLN A 98 -3.99 -7.27 -9.88
N THR A 99 -3.72 -8.50 -10.32
CA THR A 99 -4.74 -9.42 -10.85
C THR A 99 -5.08 -10.51 -9.85
N PHE A 100 -6.29 -11.04 -9.97
CA PHE A 100 -6.75 -12.16 -9.17
C PHE A 100 -7.82 -12.96 -9.94
N THR A 101 -7.81 -14.26 -9.78
CA THR A 101 -8.71 -15.18 -10.50
C THR A 101 -10.09 -15.30 -9.85
N PHE A 102 -10.16 -15.10 -8.52
CA PHE A 102 -11.41 -15.15 -7.78
C PHE A 102 -11.94 -13.73 -7.62
N GLY A 103 -12.82 -13.35 -8.52
CA GLY A 103 -13.39 -12.01 -8.59
C GLY A 103 -14.90 -12.00 -8.40
N GLN A 104 -15.49 -10.86 -8.67
CA GLN A 104 -16.92 -10.70 -8.69
C GLN A 104 -17.48 -11.28 -9.98
N HIS A 105 -18.43 -12.21 -9.87
CA HIS A 105 -19.22 -12.67 -11.01
C HIS A 105 -20.08 -11.52 -11.51
N CYS A 106 -19.96 -11.21 -12.79
CA CYS A 106 -20.90 -10.35 -13.49
C CYS A 106 -21.62 -11.19 -14.55
N HIS A 107 -22.95 -11.10 -14.58
CA HIS A 107 -23.76 -11.83 -15.55
C HIS A 107 -24.03 -11.04 -16.84
N HIS A 108 -23.72 -9.75 -16.84
CA HIS A 108 -24.11 -8.82 -17.91
C HIS A 108 -22.92 -8.06 -18.51
N ASP A 109 -21.73 -8.17 -17.92
CA ASP A 109 -20.53 -7.48 -18.37
C ASP A 109 -19.28 -8.22 -17.89
N LEU A 110 -18.11 -7.68 -18.18
CA LEU A 110 -16.83 -8.18 -17.70
C LEU A 110 -16.75 -8.08 -16.16
N GLY A 111 -16.35 -9.17 -15.50
CA GLY A 111 -16.13 -9.19 -14.06
C GLY A 111 -14.86 -8.45 -13.66
N ASN A 112 -14.89 -7.76 -12.51
CA ASN A 112 -13.73 -7.08 -11.98
C ASN A 112 -12.74 -8.08 -11.37
N ASN A 113 -11.65 -8.35 -12.06
CA ASN A 113 -10.61 -9.28 -11.64
C ASN A 113 -9.24 -8.61 -11.43
N HIS A 114 -9.23 -7.29 -11.28
CA HIS A 114 -8.01 -6.54 -11.03
C HIS A 114 -8.25 -5.38 -10.05
N ARG A 115 -7.15 -4.93 -9.43
CA ARG A 115 -7.08 -3.71 -8.63
C ARG A 115 -5.95 -2.84 -9.17
N PRO A 116 -6.20 -1.58 -9.56
CA PRO A 116 -5.16 -0.66 -9.95
C PRO A 116 -4.17 -0.42 -8.82
N LEU A 117 -2.92 -0.31 -9.19
CA LEU A 117 -1.81 0.04 -8.31
C LEU A 117 -0.92 1.02 -9.04
N LEU A 118 -0.73 2.19 -8.50
CA LEU A 118 0.09 3.24 -9.09
C LEU A 118 1.40 3.36 -8.30
N ARG A 119 2.53 3.43 -9.02
CA ARG A 119 3.80 3.85 -8.43
C ARG A 119 4.11 5.27 -8.85
N LEU A 120 4.17 6.20 -7.90
CA LEU A 120 4.73 7.54 -8.05
C LEU A 120 6.14 7.54 -7.44
N ARG A 121 7.12 8.10 -8.15
CA ARG A 121 8.52 8.04 -7.72
C ARG A 121 9.26 9.32 -8.14
N TRP A 122 10.02 9.89 -7.23
CA TRP A 122 11.02 10.89 -7.60
C TRP A 122 12.15 10.23 -8.39
N PHE A 123 12.68 10.91 -9.41
CA PHE A 123 13.64 10.34 -10.37
C PHE A 123 14.90 9.76 -9.69
N ASP A 124 15.32 10.33 -8.57
CA ASP A 124 16.48 9.93 -7.77
C ASP A 124 16.18 8.87 -6.71
N ALA A 125 14.91 8.51 -6.52
CA ALA A 125 14.53 7.49 -5.55
C ALA A 125 15.04 6.10 -5.98
N PRO A 126 15.41 5.24 -5.02
CA PRO A 126 16.00 3.95 -5.30
C PRO A 126 15.04 2.99 -6.03
N LEU A 127 15.57 2.21 -6.97
CA LEU A 127 14.95 1.02 -7.53
C LEU A 127 15.89 -0.18 -7.39
N ARG A 128 15.37 -1.29 -6.92
CA ARG A 128 16.11 -2.52 -6.63
C ARG A 128 15.52 -3.72 -7.40
N PRO A 129 15.61 -3.74 -8.74
CA PRO A 129 14.97 -4.78 -9.55
C PRO A 129 15.48 -6.19 -9.22
N ASP A 130 16.74 -6.33 -8.81
CA ASP A 130 17.30 -7.62 -8.44
C ASP A 130 16.71 -8.19 -7.14
N ALA A 131 16.16 -7.35 -6.26
CA ALA A 131 15.52 -7.78 -5.01
C ALA A 131 14.15 -8.47 -5.22
N ILE A 132 13.57 -8.35 -6.42
CA ILE A 132 12.24 -8.87 -6.74
C ILE A 132 12.24 -9.90 -7.87
N ARG A 133 13.43 -10.40 -8.28
CA ARG A 133 13.51 -11.39 -9.35
C ARG A 133 12.70 -12.65 -9.04
N VAL A 134 12.15 -13.23 -10.07
CA VAL A 134 11.38 -14.48 -10.04
C VAL A 134 11.93 -15.42 -11.11
N PRO A 135 11.73 -16.74 -10.99
CA PRO A 135 12.07 -17.67 -12.06
C PRO A 135 11.48 -17.21 -13.39
N SER A 136 12.22 -17.35 -14.46
CA SER A 136 11.71 -17.11 -15.81
C SER A 136 11.15 -18.40 -16.40
N TRP A 137 10.18 -18.27 -17.31
CA TRP A 137 9.66 -19.42 -18.07
C TRP A 137 10.79 -20.23 -18.74
N ARG A 138 11.86 -19.56 -19.23
CA ARG A 138 13.01 -20.24 -19.80
C ARG A 138 13.75 -21.12 -18.80
N GLN A 139 13.93 -20.65 -17.57
CA GLN A 139 14.54 -21.45 -16.49
C GLN A 139 13.68 -22.65 -16.14
N GLU A 140 12.38 -22.45 -15.99
CA GLU A 140 11.42 -23.52 -15.65
C GLU A 140 11.36 -24.60 -16.74
N ASN A 141 11.68 -24.24 -18.00
CA ASN A 141 11.74 -25.17 -19.14
C ASN A 141 13.17 -25.58 -19.52
N GLY A 142 14.16 -25.37 -18.66
CA GLY A 142 15.53 -25.88 -18.84
C GLY A 142 16.36 -25.20 -19.94
N ASP A 143 15.97 -23.99 -20.39
CA ASP A 143 16.76 -23.24 -21.40
C ASP A 143 18.05 -22.70 -20.74
N LYS A 144 19.19 -23.26 -21.14
CA LYS A 144 20.50 -22.89 -20.59
C LYS A 144 20.92 -21.43 -20.86
N ARG A 145 20.22 -20.72 -21.75
CA ARG A 145 20.44 -19.28 -22.04
C ARG A 145 19.72 -18.36 -21.06
N ALA A 146 18.93 -18.92 -20.16
CA ALA A 146 18.22 -18.12 -19.17
C ALA A 146 19.19 -17.48 -18.16
N ASP A 147 18.95 -16.23 -17.76
CA ASP A 147 19.70 -15.61 -16.67
C ASP A 147 19.49 -16.44 -15.38
N PRO A 148 20.55 -16.98 -14.77
CA PRO A 148 20.41 -17.81 -13.56
C PRO A 148 19.76 -17.09 -12.39
N ARG A 149 19.80 -15.76 -12.35
CA ARG A 149 19.15 -14.93 -11.33
C ARG A 149 17.62 -14.81 -11.52
N GLY A 150 17.08 -15.29 -12.65
CA GLY A 150 15.70 -15.11 -13.00
C GLY A 150 15.41 -13.78 -13.72
N ARG A 151 14.13 -13.46 -13.90
CA ARG A 151 13.68 -12.22 -14.55
C ARG A 151 13.14 -11.22 -13.53
N VAL A 152 13.24 -9.94 -13.84
CA VAL A 152 12.43 -8.92 -13.15
C VAL A 152 10.96 -9.13 -13.56
N PRO A 153 10.01 -9.24 -12.60
CA PRO A 153 8.60 -9.41 -12.93
C PRO A 153 8.04 -8.15 -13.60
N GLY A 154 6.92 -8.33 -14.32
CA GLY A 154 6.18 -7.22 -14.94
C GLY A 154 5.33 -6.43 -13.95
N ASP A 155 4.67 -5.42 -14.50
CA ASP A 155 3.76 -4.53 -13.77
C ASP A 155 2.33 -5.11 -13.61
N VAL A 156 2.04 -6.21 -14.26
CA VAL A 156 0.89 -7.06 -13.97
C VAL A 156 1.29 -8.06 -12.89
N MET A 157 0.72 -7.88 -11.70
CA MET A 157 1.11 -8.62 -10.49
C MET A 157 0.00 -9.58 -10.08
N ASP A 158 0.20 -10.86 -10.35
CA ASP A 158 -0.76 -11.90 -9.96
C ASP A 158 -0.57 -12.25 -8.48
N PHE A 159 -1.47 -11.71 -7.64
CA PHE A 159 -1.57 -12.00 -6.22
C PHE A 159 -3.04 -12.19 -5.86
N PRO A 160 -3.41 -13.35 -5.30
CA PRO A 160 -4.80 -13.62 -4.94
C PRO A 160 -5.31 -12.63 -3.89
N ARG A 161 -6.61 -12.36 -3.92
CA ARG A 161 -7.28 -11.60 -2.86
C ARG A 161 -7.22 -12.38 -1.54
N VAL A 162 -7.09 -11.63 -0.46
CA VAL A 162 -7.18 -12.20 0.90
C VAL A 162 -8.65 -12.29 1.30
N THR A 163 -9.26 -13.45 1.05
CA THR A 163 -10.68 -13.71 1.32
C THR A 163 -10.85 -14.99 2.12
N GLY A 164 -12.02 -15.20 2.72
CA GLY A 164 -12.49 -16.44 3.31
C GLY A 164 -11.40 -17.22 4.06
N ASN A 165 -10.96 -18.34 3.47
CA ASN A 165 -10.03 -19.29 4.09
C ASN A 165 -8.54 -18.95 3.93
N SER A 166 -8.19 -17.75 3.47
CA SER A 166 -6.78 -17.32 3.38
C SER A 166 -6.16 -17.29 4.77
N ARG A 167 -4.97 -17.89 4.94
CA ARG A 167 -4.20 -17.85 6.20
C ARG A 167 -3.82 -16.43 6.63
N GLN A 168 -3.78 -15.48 5.66
CA GLN A 168 -3.50 -14.08 5.94
C GLN A 168 -4.72 -13.34 6.49
N ARG A 169 -5.94 -13.88 6.34
CA ARG A 169 -7.20 -13.19 6.63
C ARG A 169 -7.34 -12.81 8.12
N ARG A 170 -7.67 -11.54 8.34
CA ARG A 170 -8.07 -10.99 9.64
C ARG A 170 -9.57 -10.64 9.54
N PRO A 171 -10.47 -11.46 10.11
CA PRO A 171 -11.91 -11.37 9.86
C PRO A 171 -12.56 -10.10 10.43
N TYR A 172 -11.88 -9.40 11.32
CA TYR A 172 -12.36 -8.17 11.93
C TYR A 172 -12.30 -6.94 11.01
N HIS A 173 -11.65 -7.05 9.84
CA HIS A 173 -11.53 -5.95 8.89
C HIS A 173 -12.19 -6.31 7.56
N PRO A 174 -12.94 -5.38 6.90
CA PRO A 174 -13.70 -5.72 5.69
C PRO A 174 -12.81 -6.12 4.50
N THR A 175 -11.66 -5.49 4.35
CA THR A 175 -10.71 -5.73 3.25
C THR A 175 -9.31 -5.98 3.77
N GLN A 176 -8.49 -6.64 2.95
CA GLN A 176 -7.08 -6.86 3.29
C GLN A 176 -6.27 -7.12 2.03
N LEU A 177 -5.12 -6.45 1.93
CA LEU A 177 -4.16 -6.70 0.85
C LEU A 177 -3.36 -7.97 1.08
N ASN A 178 -2.88 -8.54 -0.04
CA ASN A 178 -1.98 -9.69 -0.02
C ASN A 178 -0.56 -9.25 0.41
N GLU A 179 0.01 -9.94 1.39
CA GLU A 179 1.36 -9.64 1.88
C GLU A 179 2.43 -9.74 0.79
N GLY A 180 2.30 -10.69 -0.14
CA GLY A 180 3.24 -10.84 -1.26
C GLY A 180 3.24 -9.65 -2.22
N LEU A 181 2.07 -9.00 -2.44
CA LEU A 181 1.98 -7.77 -3.21
C LEU A 181 2.75 -6.64 -2.52
N VAL A 182 2.47 -6.40 -1.25
CA VAL A 182 3.14 -5.36 -0.44
C VAL A 182 4.63 -5.63 -0.39
N GLU A 183 5.04 -6.88 -0.15
CA GLU A 183 6.46 -7.27 -0.10
C GLU A 183 7.18 -6.99 -1.41
N ARG A 184 6.59 -7.32 -2.56
CA ARG A 184 7.18 -7.03 -3.88
C ARG A 184 7.39 -5.53 -4.08
N CYS A 185 6.40 -4.72 -3.76
CA CYS A 185 6.48 -3.26 -3.88
C CYS A 185 7.57 -2.69 -2.96
N VAL A 186 7.58 -3.08 -1.70
CA VAL A 186 8.55 -2.63 -0.69
C VAL A 186 9.97 -3.06 -1.08
N LYS A 187 10.20 -4.31 -1.44
CA LYS A 187 11.52 -4.79 -1.87
C LYS A 187 12.08 -4.04 -3.07
N LEU A 188 11.21 -3.63 -4.00
CA LEU A 188 11.62 -2.89 -5.19
C LEU A 188 12.10 -1.48 -4.86
N THR A 189 11.51 -0.82 -3.86
CA THR A 189 11.68 0.63 -3.65
C THR A 189 12.32 1.01 -2.33
N THR A 190 12.57 0.04 -1.44
CA THR A 190 13.13 0.31 -0.11
C THR A 190 14.45 -0.44 0.08
N PRO A 191 15.60 0.26 0.12
CA PRO A 191 16.87 -0.35 0.52
C PRO A 191 16.86 -0.86 1.97
N PRO A 192 17.77 -1.78 2.36
CA PRO A 192 17.94 -2.19 3.73
C PRO A 192 18.20 -0.99 4.66
N GLY A 193 17.55 -0.98 5.83
CA GLY A 193 17.68 0.09 6.82
C GLY A 193 16.82 1.33 6.56
N GLU A 194 16.26 1.48 5.37
CA GLU A 194 15.39 2.61 5.00
C GLU A 194 13.95 2.44 5.52
N THR A 195 13.22 3.55 5.58
CA THR A 195 11.94 3.65 6.29
C THR A 195 10.73 3.55 5.38
N ILE A 196 9.64 3.00 5.93
CA ILE A 196 8.35 2.83 5.25
C ILE A 196 7.26 3.57 6.01
N LEU A 197 6.36 4.21 5.26
CA LEU A 197 5.11 4.77 5.75
C LEU A 197 3.93 3.95 5.22
N ASP A 198 2.99 3.62 6.10
CA ASP A 198 1.65 3.16 5.74
C ASP A 198 0.61 4.05 6.42
N PRO A 199 -0.04 4.95 5.68
CA PRO A 199 -1.01 5.90 6.25
C PRO A 199 -2.40 5.30 6.48
N PHE A 200 -2.63 4.03 6.11
CA PHE A 200 -3.90 3.31 6.25
C PHE A 200 -3.65 1.87 6.70
N ALA A 201 -3.16 1.70 7.92
CA ALA A 201 -2.61 0.43 8.39
C ALA A 201 -3.61 -0.74 8.40
N GLY A 202 -4.89 -0.49 8.62
CA GLY A 202 -5.98 -1.47 8.57
C GLY A 202 -5.73 -2.70 9.43
N THR A 203 -5.30 -3.81 8.80
CA THR A 203 -4.96 -5.06 9.50
C THR A 203 -3.48 -5.18 9.87
N GLY A 204 -2.64 -4.18 9.57
CA GLY A 204 -1.19 -4.25 9.78
C GLY A 204 -0.44 -5.11 8.76
N THR A 205 -0.95 -5.24 7.53
CA THR A 205 -0.28 -6.01 6.48
C THR A 205 1.13 -5.52 6.22
N THR A 206 1.31 -4.20 6.11
CA THR A 206 2.63 -3.58 5.91
C THR A 206 3.57 -3.85 7.09
N LEU A 207 3.08 -3.84 8.34
CA LEU A 207 3.90 -4.17 9.51
C LEU A 207 4.43 -5.61 9.46
N ARG A 208 3.58 -6.58 9.10
CA ARG A 208 4.02 -7.97 8.97
C ARG A 208 5.11 -8.13 7.92
N VAL A 209 4.97 -7.45 6.79
CA VAL A 209 5.99 -7.42 5.74
C VAL A 209 7.27 -6.75 6.23
N CYS A 210 7.18 -5.59 6.85
CA CYS A 210 8.34 -4.85 7.37
C CYS A 210 9.11 -5.63 8.43
N LYS A 211 8.41 -6.32 9.34
CA LYS A 211 9.08 -7.19 10.35
C LYS A 211 9.84 -8.32 9.67
N ARG A 212 9.27 -8.97 8.65
CA ARG A 212 9.94 -10.04 7.91
C ARG A 212 11.15 -9.56 7.12
N LEU A 213 11.11 -8.31 6.64
CA LEU A 213 12.18 -7.69 5.87
C LEU A 213 13.18 -6.88 6.74
N GLU A 214 12.97 -6.83 8.05
CA GLU A 214 13.77 -6.06 9.01
C GLU A 214 13.86 -4.55 8.65
N LEU A 215 12.75 -3.99 8.12
CA LEU A 215 12.66 -2.59 7.69
C LEU A 215 11.87 -1.77 8.71
N PRO A 216 12.38 -0.63 9.17
CA PRO A 216 11.62 0.27 10.03
C PRO A 216 10.35 0.76 9.34
N CYS A 217 9.22 0.83 10.07
CA CYS A 217 8.01 1.39 9.49
C CYS A 217 7.21 2.23 10.50
N THR A 218 6.52 3.23 9.93
CA THR A 218 5.51 4.04 10.60
C THR A 218 4.16 3.69 10.01
N LEU A 219 3.22 3.30 10.84
CA LEU A 219 1.85 2.98 10.48
C LEU A 219 0.92 4.02 11.11
N ILE A 220 -0.06 4.47 10.35
CA ILE A 220 -1.12 5.35 10.86
C ILE A 220 -2.45 4.64 10.63
N GLU A 221 -3.28 4.63 11.66
CA GLU A 221 -4.61 4.03 11.61
C GLU A 221 -5.60 4.93 12.36
N LEU A 222 -6.68 5.26 11.69
CA LEU A 222 -7.73 6.12 12.25
C LEU A 222 -8.49 5.42 13.37
N ASP A 223 -8.79 4.14 13.18
CA ASP A 223 -9.66 3.38 14.06
C ASP A 223 -8.90 2.80 15.26
N PRO A 224 -9.25 3.19 16.50
CA PRO A 224 -8.57 2.69 17.69
C PRO A 224 -8.75 1.17 17.88
N PHE A 225 -9.84 0.59 17.36
CA PHE A 225 -10.07 -0.85 17.42
C PHE A 225 -9.04 -1.59 16.55
N TYR A 226 -8.81 -1.13 15.31
CA TYR A 226 -7.80 -1.74 14.45
C TYR A 226 -6.39 -1.52 14.99
N CYS A 227 -6.10 -0.35 15.56
CA CYS A 227 -4.84 -0.11 16.28
C CYS A 227 -4.63 -1.12 17.41
N SER A 228 -5.65 -1.37 18.23
CA SER A 228 -5.52 -2.34 19.33
C SER A 228 -5.27 -3.76 18.83
N LYS A 229 -5.89 -4.16 17.70
CA LYS A 229 -5.68 -5.49 17.09
C LYS A 229 -4.28 -5.64 16.52
N ILE A 230 -3.75 -4.62 15.88
CA ILE A 230 -2.36 -4.61 15.40
C ILE A 230 -1.39 -4.69 16.58
N ALA A 231 -1.60 -3.85 17.61
CA ALA A 231 -0.74 -3.82 18.78
C ALA A 231 -0.73 -5.17 19.53
N GLU A 232 -1.90 -5.80 19.71
CA GLU A 232 -2.05 -7.12 20.32
C GLU A 232 -1.30 -8.19 19.52
N GLU A 233 -1.52 -8.28 18.19
CA GLU A 233 -0.86 -9.25 17.32
C GLU A 233 0.67 -9.14 17.37
N HIS A 234 1.18 -7.92 17.46
CA HIS A 234 2.61 -7.65 17.37
C HIS A 234 3.29 -7.38 18.73
N LYS A 235 2.55 -7.51 19.84
CA LYS A 235 3.02 -7.26 21.21
C LYS A 235 3.65 -5.86 21.35
N MET A 236 3.02 -4.85 20.76
CA MET A 236 3.50 -3.48 20.82
C MET A 236 3.16 -2.86 22.18
N VAL A 237 4.07 -2.08 22.72
CA VAL A 237 3.89 -1.35 23.99
C VAL A 237 3.31 0.02 23.67
N ARG A 238 2.28 0.42 24.42
CA ARG A 238 1.68 1.74 24.28
C ARG A 238 2.53 2.77 25.02
N ASN A 239 3.14 3.67 24.27
CA ASN A 239 3.81 4.85 24.79
C ASN A 239 2.89 6.05 24.57
N GLY A 240 2.39 6.72 25.63
CA GLY A 240 1.41 7.61 25.34
C GLY A 240 1.06 8.86 26.04
N TYR A 241 0.97 9.99 25.35
CA TYR A 241 0.37 11.24 25.82
C TYR A 241 -1.13 11.31 25.48
N ILE A 242 -1.87 12.14 26.25
CA ILE A 242 -3.33 12.20 26.40
C ILE A 242 -4.13 12.40 25.10
N HIS A 243 -3.52 12.77 23.98
CA HIS A 243 -4.21 13.09 22.73
C HIS A 243 -3.91 12.21 21.51
N ARG A 244 -2.88 11.34 21.56
CA ARG A 244 -2.56 10.38 20.50
C ARG A 244 -1.94 9.13 21.10
N ALA A 245 -2.53 7.97 20.84
CA ALA A 245 -1.92 6.72 21.25
C ALA A 245 -0.84 6.34 20.24
N ILE A 246 0.37 6.11 20.71
CA ILE A 246 1.50 5.63 19.93
C ILE A 246 1.92 4.27 20.50
N TRP A 247 2.11 3.27 19.65
CA TRP A 247 2.62 1.96 20.02
C TRP A 247 3.93 1.72 19.33
N GLU A 248 4.87 1.13 20.03
CA GLU A 248 6.19 0.78 19.52
C GLU A 248 6.49 -0.69 19.77
N VAL A 249 7.23 -1.30 18.87
CA VAL A 249 7.83 -2.63 19.11
C VAL A 249 9.18 -2.41 19.74
N ALA A 250 9.37 -3.01 20.90
CA ALA A 250 10.65 -3.01 21.61
C ALA A 250 11.72 -3.80 20.82
#